data_b95c1b6a41c72e608380079dc6627b47
#
_entry.id   b95c1b6a41c72e608380079dc6627b47
#
_cell.length_a   1.000
_cell.length_b   1.000
_cell.length_c   1.000
_cell.angle_alpha   90.00
_cell.angle_beta   90.00
_cell.angle_gamma   90.00
#
_symmetry.space_group_name_H-M   'P 1'
#
loop_
_entity.id
_entity.type
_entity.pdbx_description
1 polymer ?
#
loop_
_entity_poly.entity_id
_entity_poly.type
_entity_poly.pdbx_seq_one_letter_code
_entity_poly.pdbx_strand_id
1 'polypeptide(L)'
;FSAMLDRIGVDQPEWRALTSLEDINAFVDKVGFPVLVRPSYVLSGAAMNVCSNREELERFLQLAANVSKKHPVVVSQFIEHAKEVEMDAVAQNGEIVAYAISEHIEFAGVHSGDATIQFPPQKLYVETVRRIKRISREIARELNISGPFNIQYLAKDNDIKVIECNLRASRSFPFVSKVLKINFIELATKVM
;
A
#
# COMPACT_ATOMS: atom_id res chain seq x y z
N PHE A 1 -6.35 -9.42 1.65
CA PHE A 1 -5.79 -8.31 2.45
C PHE A 1 -6.85 -7.23 2.72
N SER A 2 -7.50 -6.66 1.69
CA SER A 2 -8.49 -5.58 1.86
C SER A 2 -9.65 -5.96 2.79
N ALA A 3 -10.24 -7.15 2.64
CA ALA A 3 -11.28 -7.63 3.56
C ALA A 3 -10.78 -7.82 5.01
N MET A 4 -9.50 -8.10 5.20
CA MET A 4 -8.88 -8.13 6.52
C MET A 4 -8.78 -6.72 7.11
N LEU A 5 -8.34 -5.73 6.34
CA LEU A 5 -8.28 -4.33 6.79
C LEU A 5 -9.66 -3.82 7.20
N ASP A 6 -10.71 -4.11 6.41
CA ASP A 6 -12.09 -3.75 6.74
C ASP A 6 -12.51 -4.39 8.09
N ARG A 7 -12.17 -5.66 8.32
CA ARG A 7 -12.50 -6.39 9.56
C ARG A 7 -11.84 -5.77 10.80
N ILE A 8 -10.58 -5.33 10.68
CA ILE A 8 -9.85 -4.71 11.80
C ILE A 8 -10.04 -3.20 11.88
N GLY A 9 -10.89 -2.61 11.03
CA GLY A 9 -11.21 -1.18 11.04
C GLY A 9 -10.05 -0.27 10.62
N VAL A 10 -9.16 -0.77 9.75
CA VAL A 10 -8.07 0.00 9.18
C VAL A 10 -8.48 0.60 7.85
N ASP A 11 -8.36 1.91 7.73
CA ASP A 11 -8.73 2.65 6.54
C ASP A 11 -7.86 2.29 5.34
N GLN A 12 -8.51 2.14 4.19
CA GLN A 12 -7.93 1.93 2.88
C GLN A 12 -8.72 2.72 1.82
N PRO A 13 -8.16 2.97 0.62
CA PRO A 13 -8.97 3.52 -0.46
C PRO A 13 -10.21 2.66 -0.70
N GLU A 14 -11.36 3.27 -0.96
CA GLU A 14 -12.57 2.55 -1.33
C GLU A 14 -12.25 1.58 -2.48
N TRP A 15 -12.71 0.34 -2.39
CA TRP A 15 -12.36 -0.71 -3.34
C TRP A 15 -13.53 -1.65 -3.64
N ARG A 16 -13.46 -2.28 -4.81
CA ARG A 16 -14.37 -3.39 -5.19
C ARG A 16 -13.61 -4.42 -6.01
N ALA A 17 -13.85 -5.68 -5.72
CA ALA A 17 -13.55 -6.77 -6.63
C ALA A 17 -14.75 -6.93 -7.58
N LEU A 18 -14.53 -6.76 -8.86
CA LEU A 18 -15.60 -6.59 -9.83
C LEU A 18 -15.87 -7.86 -10.59
N THR A 19 -17.16 -8.20 -10.69
CA THR A 19 -17.68 -9.35 -11.43
C THR A 19 -18.53 -8.94 -12.63
N SER A 20 -19.04 -7.71 -12.66
CA SER A 20 -19.88 -7.19 -13.77
C SER A 20 -19.60 -5.73 -14.08
N LEU A 21 -19.96 -5.27 -15.29
CA LEU A 21 -19.88 -3.86 -15.69
C LEU A 21 -20.85 -2.97 -14.89
N GLU A 22 -21.99 -3.53 -14.47
CA GLU A 22 -22.98 -2.80 -13.67
C GLU A 22 -22.42 -2.46 -12.28
N ASP A 23 -21.71 -3.40 -11.63
CA ASP A 23 -21.05 -3.18 -10.35
C ASP A 23 -19.98 -2.08 -10.46
N ILE A 24 -19.27 -2.03 -11.59
CA ILE A 24 -18.24 -1.01 -11.87
C ILE A 24 -18.85 0.37 -11.93
N ASN A 25 -19.94 0.51 -12.69
CA ASN A 25 -20.62 1.78 -12.84
C ASN A 25 -21.16 2.29 -11.51
N ALA A 26 -21.82 1.43 -10.73
CA ALA A 26 -22.30 1.77 -9.39
C ALA A 26 -21.16 2.19 -8.44
N PHE A 27 -20.01 1.52 -8.51
CA PHE A 27 -18.84 1.89 -7.71
C PHE A 27 -18.29 3.26 -8.11
N VAL A 28 -18.12 3.51 -9.41
CA VAL A 28 -17.61 4.79 -9.92
C VAL A 28 -18.58 5.94 -9.63
N ASP A 29 -19.90 5.70 -9.71
CA ASP A 29 -20.90 6.70 -9.34
C ASP A 29 -20.82 7.07 -7.86
N LYS A 30 -20.40 6.13 -7.00
CA LYS A 30 -20.18 6.37 -5.56
C LYS A 30 -18.89 7.15 -5.29
N VAL A 31 -17.76 6.74 -5.88
CA VAL A 31 -16.43 7.25 -5.49
C VAL A 31 -15.91 8.37 -6.37
N GLY A 32 -16.45 8.50 -7.58
CA GLY A 32 -15.96 9.44 -8.60
C GLY A 32 -14.65 8.99 -9.28
N PHE A 33 -14.21 9.78 -10.25
CA PHE A 33 -12.89 9.64 -10.86
C PHE A 33 -11.86 10.55 -10.16
N PRO A 34 -10.56 10.21 -10.24
CA PRO A 34 -9.97 9.04 -10.89
C PRO A 34 -10.08 7.76 -10.07
N VAL A 35 -10.04 6.61 -10.77
CA VAL A 35 -10.00 5.28 -10.16
C VAL A 35 -8.78 4.50 -10.66
N LEU A 36 -8.30 3.57 -9.84
CA LEU A 36 -7.18 2.68 -10.16
C LEU A 36 -7.71 1.28 -10.47
N VAL A 37 -7.40 0.79 -11.66
CA VAL A 37 -7.67 -0.60 -12.07
C VAL A 37 -6.47 -1.46 -11.77
N ARG A 38 -6.66 -2.56 -11.02
CA ARG A 38 -5.62 -3.52 -10.64
C ARG A 38 -6.05 -4.94 -11.01
N PRO A 39 -5.38 -5.62 -11.94
CA PRO A 39 -5.53 -7.06 -12.10
C PRO A 39 -5.04 -7.77 -10.84
N SER A 40 -5.74 -8.85 -10.44
CA SER A 40 -5.26 -9.69 -9.35
C SER A 40 -4.02 -10.49 -9.77
N TYR A 41 -3.10 -10.70 -8.81
CA TYR A 41 -1.89 -11.51 -9.01
C TYR A 41 -0.91 -11.00 -10.07
N VAL A 42 -0.83 -9.68 -10.26
CA VAL A 42 0.17 -9.07 -11.13
C VAL A 42 1.32 -8.53 -10.28
N LEU A 43 2.55 -8.84 -10.69
CA LEU A 43 3.76 -8.37 -10.02
C LEU A 43 4.18 -7.00 -10.54
N SER A 44 4.74 -6.18 -9.65
CA SER A 44 5.39 -4.89 -9.97
C SER A 44 4.47 -3.88 -10.66
N GLY A 45 3.17 -3.86 -10.34
CA GLY A 45 2.22 -2.90 -10.91
C GLY A 45 1.95 -3.06 -12.40
N ALA A 46 2.38 -4.16 -13.03
CA ALA A 46 2.11 -4.41 -14.44
C ALA A 46 0.60 -4.42 -14.70
N ALA A 47 0.16 -3.71 -15.74
CA ALA A 47 -1.23 -3.51 -16.12
C ALA A 47 -2.10 -2.79 -15.05
N MET A 48 -1.50 -2.13 -14.04
CA MET A 48 -2.19 -1.17 -13.20
C MET A 48 -2.33 0.15 -13.97
N ASN A 49 -3.54 0.71 -13.98
CA ASN A 49 -3.80 1.96 -14.69
C ASN A 49 -4.74 2.87 -13.90
N VAL A 50 -4.41 4.15 -13.87
CA VAL A 50 -5.30 5.19 -13.37
C VAL A 50 -6.20 5.62 -14.51
N CYS A 51 -7.51 5.62 -14.26
CA CYS A 51 -8.54 6.00 -15.22
C CYS A 51 -9.19 7.29 -14.76
N SER A 52 -9.20 8.29 -15.62
CA SER A 52 -9.77 9.61 -15.35
C SER A 52 -11.22 9.76 -15.86
N ASN A 53 -11.70 8.80 -16.64
CA ASN A 53 -13.04 8.79 -17.21
C ASN A 53 -13.51 7.35 -17.52
N ARG A 54 -14.78 7.22 -17.92
CA ARG A 54 -15.39 5.91 -18.20
C ARG A 54 -14.80 5.20 -19.40
N GLU A 55 -14.43 5.94 -20.44
CA GLU A 55 -13.85 5.37 -21.66
C GLU A 55 -12.49 4.70 -21.37
N GLU A 56 -11.64 5.38 -20.61
CA GLU A 56 -10.37 4.81 -20.15
C GLU A 56 -10.60 3.58 -19.27
N LEU A 57 -11.56 3.66 -18.35
CA LEU A 57 -11.89 2.56 -17.46
C LEU A 57 -12.32 1.31 -18.24
N GLU A 58 -13.23 1.42 -19.20
CA GLU A 58 -13.69 0.30 -20.03
C GLU A 58 -12.52 -0.32 -20.82
N ARG A 59 -11.68 0.50 -21.42
CA ARG A 59 -10.50 0.04 -22.16
C ARG A 59 -9.54 -0.74 -21.27
N PHE A 60 -9.23 -0.23 -20.08
CA PHE A 60 -8.29 -0.89 -19.17
C PHE A 60 -8.89 -2.12 -18.50
N LEU A 61 -10.19 -2.18 -18.28
CA LEU A 61 -10.88 -3.38 -17.81
C LEU A 61 -10.78 -4.52 -18.81
N GLN A 62 -10.94 -4.25 -20.11
CA GLN A 62 -10.76 -5.24 -21.15
C GLN A 62 -9.32 -5.78 -21.19
N LEU A 63 -8.32 -4.90 -21.05
CA LEU A 63 -6.92 -5.31 -20.97
C LEU A 63 -6.64 -6.14 -19.70
N ALA A 64 -7.14 -5.71 -18.55
CA ALA A 64 -6.97 -6.41 -17.28
C ALA A 64 -7.64 -7.79 -17.28
N ALA A 65 -8.82 -7.94 -17.88
CA ALA A 65 -9.53 -9.21 -18.03
C ALA A 65 -8.74 -10.20 -18.91
N ASN A 66 -8.04 -9.71 -19.93
CA ASN A 66 -7.18 -10.54 -20.78
C ASN A 66 -5.94 -11.08 -20.04
N VAL A 67 -5.40 -10.29 -19.12
CA VAL A 67 -4.22 -10.66 -18.31
C VAL A 67 -4.63 -11.59 -17.16
N SER A 68 -5.79 -11.39 -16.55
CA SER A 68 -6.24 -12.11 -15.35
C SER A 68 -7.55 -12.89 -15.60
N LYS A 69 -7.51 -13.88 -16.49
CA LYS A 69 -8.68 -14.69 -16.88
C LYS A 69 -9.35 -15.49 -15.75
N LYS A 70 -8.65 -15.76 -14.66
CA LYS A 70 -9.11 -16.60 -13.55
C LYS A 70 -9.41 -15.84 -12.26
N HIS A 71 -9.10 -14.57 -12.19
CA HIS A 71 -9.19 -13.80 -10.96
C HIS A 71 -9.87 -12.46 -11.19
N PRO A 72 -10.65 -11.95 -10.22
CA PRO A 72 -11.37 -10.70 -10.38
C PRO A 72 -10.39 -9.53 -10.56
N VAL A 73 -10.80 -8.56 -11.34
CA VAL A 73 -10.13 -7.25 -11.41
C VAL A 73 -10.61 -6.43 -10.22
N VAL A 74 -9.69 -5.78 -9.54
CA VAL A 74 -9.99 -4.86 -8.43
C VAL A 74 -9.95 -3.44 -8.95
N VAL A 75 -10.97 -2.67 -8.65
CA VAL A 75 -10.99 -1.21 -8.86
C VAL A 75 -11.02 -0.53 -7.51
N SER A 76 -10.19 0.48 -7.35
CA SER A 76 -10.13 1.29 -6.13
C SER A 76 -10.12 2.77 -6.46
N GLN A 77 -10.60 3.58 -5.51
CA GLN A 77 -10.45 5.03 -5.57
C GLN A 77 -8.98 5.41 -5.68
N PHE A 78 -8.62 6.31 -6.58
CA PHE A 78 -7.29 6.90 -6.64
C PHE A 78 -7.29 8.24 -5.90
N ILE A 79 -6.42 8.40 -4.92
CA ILE A 79 -6.37 9.59 -4.06
C ILE A 79 -5.27 10.51 -4.58
N GLU A 80 -5.68 11.53 -5.31
CA GLU A 80 -4.76 12.51 -5.88
C GLU A 80 -4.07 13.38 -4.82
N HIS A 81 -2.83 13.74 -5.09
CA HIS A 81 -2.02 14.63 -4.25
C HIS A 81 -1.81 14.11 -2.82
N ALA A 82 -1.99 12.82 -2.60
CA ALA A 82 -1.62 12.19 -1.34
C ALA A 82 -0.10 11.99 -1.28
N LYS A 83 0.46 12.10 -0.09
CA LYS A 83 1.83 11.66 0.17
C LYS A 83 1.88 10.15 0.29
N GLU A 84 2.90 9.54 -0.28
CA GLU A 84 3.21 8.15 -0.02
C GLU A 84 4.19 8.04 1.13
N VAL A 85 3.88 7.14 2.04
CA VAL A 85 4.68 6.89 3.24
C VAL A 85 4.89 5.39 3.36
N GLU A 86 6.11 4.98 3.66
CA GLU A 86 6.46 3.59 3.86
C GLU A 86 6.87 3.33 5.31
N MET A 87 6.49 2.15 5.82
CA MET A 87 7.07 1.61 7.03
C MET A 87 7.80 0.31 6.70
N ASP A 88 9.11 0.34 6.83
CA ASP A 88 9.95 -0.85 6.85
C ASP A 88 10.06 -1.38 8.27
N ALA A 89 9.79 -2.64 8.48
CA ALA A 89 9.80 -3.21 9.80
C ALA A 89 10.26 -4.67 9.83
N VAL A 90 10.67 -5.09 11.02
CA VAL A 90 10.89 -6.49 11.37
C VAL A 90 9.99 -6.81 12.56
N ALA A 91 9.26 -7.92 12.48
CA ALA A 91 8.42 -8.39 13.56
C ALA A 91 8.77 -9.82 13.96
N GLN A 92 8.38 -10.19 15.18
CA GLN A 92 8.44 -11.56 15.71
C GLN A 92 7.11 -11.88 16.37
N ASN A 93 6.43 -12.93 15.90
CA ASN A 93 5.12 -13.36 16.41
C ASN A 93 4.11 -12.20 16.50
N GLY A 94 4.04 -11.37 15.45
CA GLY A 94 3.14 -10.22 15.37
C GLY A 94 3.60 -8.97 16.13
N GLU A 95 4.70 -9.01 16.89
CA GLU A 95 5.23 -7.85 17.60
C GLU A 95 6.37 -7.21 16.81
N ILE A 96 6.27 -5.90 16.56
CA ILE A 96 7.29 -5.14 15.83
C ILE A 96 8.52 -4.93 16.73
N VAL A 97 9.67 -5.46 16.32
CA VAL A 97 10.93 -5.35 17.06
C VAL A 97 11.82 -4.22 16.56
N ALA A 98 11.72 -3.85 15.29
CA ALA A 98 12.36 -2.68 14.72
C ALA A 98 11.52 -2.11 13.57
N TYR A 99 11.58 -0.78 13.37
CA TYR A 99 10.89 -0.13 12.26
C TYR A 99 11.59 1.16 11.83
N ALA A 100 11.34 1.57 10.60
CA ALA A 100 11.68 2.86 10.03
C ALA A 100 10.49 3.39 9.24
N ILE A 101 10.14 4.66 9.41
CA ILE A 101 9.11 5.34 8.62
C ILE A 101 9.81 6.33 7.71
N SER A 102 9.58 6.22 6.41
CA SER A 102 10.08 7.13 5.38
C SER A 102 8.92 7.72 4.57
N GLU A 103 9.15 8.87 3.95
CA GLU A 103 8.20 9.50 3.05
C GLU A 103 8.80 9.62 1.65
N HIS A 104 7.95 9.58 0.62
CA HIS A 104 8.33 9.93 -0.73
C HIS A 104 8.30 11.45 -0.91
N ILE A 105 9.28 11.98 -1.66
CA ILE A 105 9.29 13.41 -2.02
C ILE A 105 8.16 13.69 -3.01
N GLU A 106 7.95 12.76 -3.94
CA GLU A 106 6.89 12.80 -4.95
C GLU A 106 5.53 12.49 -4.32
N PHE A 107 4.45 12.88 -4.99
CA PHE A 107 3.10 12.43 -4.64
C PHE A 107 2.89 10.98 -5.05
N ALA A 108 1.93 10.33 -4.40
CA ALA A 108 1.54 8.96 -4.70
C ALA A 108 1.21 8.74 -6.18
N GLY A 109 1.59 7.58 -6.69
CA GLY A 109 1.47 7.21 -8.10
C GLY A 109 2.81 7.05 -8.82
N VAL A 110 3.92 7.44 -8.18
CA VAL A 110 5.27 7.09 -8.64
C VAL A 110 5.62 5.74 -8.03
N HIS A 111 6.13 4.81 -8.85
CA HIS A 111 6.53 3.50 -8.35
C HIS A 111 7.63 3.65 -7.28
N SER A 112 7.50 2.94 -6.16
CA SER A 112 8.41 3.07 -5.00
C SER A 112 9.88 2.83 -5.33
N GLY A 113 10.18 2.09 -6.41
CA GLY A 113 11.53 1.88 -6.90
C GLY A 113 12.15 3.09 -7.60
N ASP A 114 11.33 4.03 -8.04
CA ASP A 114 11.72 5.23 -8.80
C ASP A 114 11.54 6.51 -7.96
N ALA A 115 10.82 6.42 -6.85
CA ALA A 115 10.56 7.54 -5.95
C ALA A 115 11.81 7.91 -5.12
N THR A 116 11.92 9.20 -4.81
CA THR A 116 12.95 9.71 -3.89
C THR A 116 12.49 9.54 -2.46
N ILE A 117 13.18 8.69 -1.69
CA ILE A 117 12.86 8.41 -0.30
C ILE A 117 13.58 9.36 0.63
N GLN A 118 12.84 9.98 1.54
CA GLN A 118 13.37 10.81 2.62
C GLN A 118 13.18 10.11 3.97
N PHE A 119 14.29 9.99 4.72
CA PHE A 119 14.28 9.44 6.08
C PHE A 119 15.15 10.29 7.02
N PRO A 120 14.70 10.65 8.23
CA PRO A 120 13.32 10.49 8.72
C PRO A 120 12.33 11.38 7.96
N PRO A 121 11.01 11.11 8.02
CA PRO A 121 10.02 11.93 7.35
C PRO A 121 10.03 13.36 7.92
N GLN A 122 9.93 14.35 7.04
CA GLN A 122 10.05 15.77 7.41
C GLN A 122 8.71 16.51 7.34
N LYS A 123 7.79 16.02 6.52
CA LYS A 123 6.52 16.69 6.22
C LYS A 123 5.29 15.96 6.77
N LEU A 124 5.51 14.98 7.65
CA LEU A 124 4.44 14.26 8.34
C LEU A 124 4.17 14.90 9.70
N TYR A 125 2.90 15.05 10.04
CA TYR A 125 2.51 15.44 11.39
C TYR A 125 2.82 14.32 12.39
N VAL A 126 3.10 14.69 13.62
CA VAL A 126 3.38 13.71 14.70
C VAL A 126 2.24 12.72 14.88
N GLU A 127 0.99 13.18 14.74
CA GLU A 127 -0.19 12.31 14.84
C GLU A 127 -0.27 11.32 13.68
N THR A 128 0.09 11.72 12.45
CA THR A 128 0.20 10.82 11.30
C THR A 128 1.19 9.68 11.61
N VAL A 129 2.37 10.02 12.12
CA VAL A 129 3.38 9.02 12.50
C VAL A 129 2.88 8.07 13.59
N ARG A 130 2.17 8.60 14.61
CA ARG A 130 1.57 7.76 15.67
C ARG A 130 0.53 6.80 15.14
N ARG A 131 -0.34 7.27 14.24
CA ARG A 131 -1.38 6.44 13.60
C ARG A 131 -0.77 5.35 12.73
N ILE A 132 0.25 5.67 11.91
CA ILE A 132 1.00 4.69 11.12
C ILE A 132 1.56 3.58 12.02
N LYS A 133 2.21 3.94 13.13
CA LYS A 133 2.74 2.96 14.09
C LYS A 133 1.66 2.06 14.69
N ARG A 134 0.51 2.62 15.03
CA ARG A 134 -0.63 1.85 15.56
C ARG A 134 -1.15 0.88 14.52
N ILE A 135 -1.48 1.35 13.33
CA ILE A 135 -1.99 0.54 12.21
C ILE A 135 -1.02 -0.58 11.86
N SER A 136 0.29 -0.27 11.78
CA SER A 136 1.30 -1.29 11.49
C SER A 136 1.34 -2.41 12.52
N ARG A 137 1.17 -2.08 13.83
CA ARG A 137 1.11 -3.10 14.89
C ARG A 137 -0.15 -3.97 14.77
N GLU A 138 -1.29 -3.36 14.48
CA GLU A 138 -2.55 -4.08 14.27
C GLU A 138 -2.44 -5.07 13.10
N ILE A 139 -1.87 -4.63 11.97
CA ILE A 139 -1.63 -5.49 10.80
C ILE A 139 -0.62 -6.60 11.13
N ALA A 140 0.49 -6.26 11.80
CA ALA A 140 1.51 -7.25 12.15
C ALA A 140 0.96 -8.36 13.05
N ARG A 141 0.11 -8.00 14.02
CA ARG A 141 -0.56 -8.95 14.93
C ARG A 141 -1.59 -9.79 14.19
N GLU A 142 -2.44 -9.17 13.37
CA GLU A 142 -3.49 -9.87 12.63
C GLU A 142 -2.91 -10.91 11.66
N LEU A 143 -1.80 -10.59 11.00
CA LEU A 143 -1.08 -11.49 10.11
C LEU A 143 -0.06 -12.40 10.83
N ASN A 144 0.11 -12.24 12.15
CA ASN A 144 1.12 -12.95 12.96
C ASN A 144 2.51 -12.93 12.29
N ILE A 145 2.97 -11.76 11.88
CA ILE A 145 4.20 -11.63 11.08
C ILE A 145 5.42 -12.00 11.92
N SER A 146 6.27 -12.88 11.36
CA SER A 146 7.65 -13.11 11.83
C SER A 146 8.58 -12.94 10.63
N GLY A 147 9.48 -11.96 10.74
CA GLY A 147 10.42 -11.59 9.66
C GLY A 147 10.26 -10.15 9.18
N PRO A 148 10.86 -9.84 8.02
CA PRO A 148 10.82 -8.51 7.43
C PRO A 148 9.50 -8.25 6.72
N PHE A 149 8.99 -7.02 6.82
CA PHE A 149 7.82 -6.60 6.06
C PHE A 149 7.86 -5.09 5.79
N ASN A 150 7.08 -4.67 4.82
CA ASN A 150 6.91 -3.28 4.43
C ASN A 150 5.41 -2.99 4.26
N ILE A 151 4.96 -1.86 4.79
CA ILE A 151 3.59 -1.37 4.58
C ILE A 151 3.68 -0.01 3.90
N GLN A 152 2.87 0.17 2.85
CA GLN A 152 2.73 1.44 2.14
C GLN A 152 1.41 2.11 2.49
N TYR A 153 1.48 3.42 2.69
CA TYR A 153 0.38 4.27 3.13
C TYR A 153 0.23 5.47 2.20
N LEU A 154 -1.01 5.92 2.06
CA LEU A 154 -1.32 7.27 1.59
C LEU A 154 -1.63 8.16 2.79
N ALA A 155 -1.06 9.35 2.81
CA ALA A 155 -1.34 10.37 3.82
C ALA A 155 -1.78 11.67 3.14
N LYS A 156 -2.99 12.14 3.48
CA LYS A 156 -3.54 13.40 3.00
C LYS A 156 -4.33 14.05 4.15
N ASP A 157 -3.99 15.29 4.50
CA ASP A 157 -4.71 16.07 5.53
C ASP A 157 -4.92 15.32 6.86
N ASN A 158 -3.91 14.58 7.34
CA ASN A 158 -3.97 13.64 8.47
C ASN A 158 -4.84 12.38 8.27
N ASP A 159 -5.48 12.23 7.14
CA ASP A 159 -6.11 10.96 6.79
C ASP A 159 -5.05 9.98 6.28
N ILE A 160 -5.12 8.74 6.77
CA ILE A 160 -4.12 7.70 6.47
C ILE A 160 -4.86 6.49 5.94
N LYS A 161 -4.44 6.03 4.77
CA LYS A 161 -4.98 4.84 4.14
C LYS A 161 -3.88 3.85 3.80
N VAL A 162 -4.11 2.58 4.11
CA VAL A 162 -3.19 1.49 3.74
C VAL A 162 -3.39 1.14 2.28
N ILE A 163 -2.27 1.03 1.51
CA ILE A 163 -2.32 0.59 0.12
C ILE A 163 -1.98 -0.89 0.01
N GLU A 164 -0.84 -1.30 0.62
CA GLU A 164 -0.37 -2.68 0.55
C GLU A 164 0.52 -3.05 1.74
N CYS A 165 0.64 -4.34 1.98
CA CYS A 165 1.59 -4.92 2.91
C CYS A 165 2.39 -6.01 2.18
N ASN A 166 3.71 -5.87 2.16
CA ASN A 166 4.65 -6.79 1.53
C ASN A 166 5.39 -7.58 2.60
N LEU A 167 5.20 -8.90 2.63
CA LEU A 167 5.86 -9.81 3.59
C LEU A 167 7.27 -10.19 3.10
N ARG A 168 8.10 -9.19 2.93
CA ARG A 168 9.49 -9.30 2.47
C ARG A 168 10.27 -8.05 2.83
N ALA A 169 11.59 -8.13 2.80
CA ALA A 169 12.45 -6.96 2.85
C ALA A 169 12.20 -6.05 1.64
N SER A 170 12.09 -4.76 1.87
CA SER A 170 11.99 -3.73 0.83
C SER A 170 13.38 -3.34 0.30
N ARG A 171 13.39 -2.59 -0.78
CA ARG A 171 14.63 -2.03 -1.34
C ARG A 171 15.27 -0.98 -0.41
N SER A 172 14.49 -0.35 0.45
CA SER A 172 14.94 0.65 1.43
C SER A 172 15.60 0.05 2.68
N PHE A 173 15.48 -1.27 2.94
CA PHE A 173 16.10 -1.92 4.10
C PHE A 173 17.59 -1.63 4.27
N PRO A 174 18.46 -1.71 3.22
CA PRO A 174 19.87 -1.36 3.36
C PRO A 174 20.08 0.10 3.72
N PHE A 175 19.28 1.00 3.16
CA PHE A 175 19.34 2.43 3.42
C PHE A 175 18.95 2.75 4.86
N VAL A 176 17.79 2.32 5.33
CA VAL A 176 17.32 2.57 6.70
C VAL A 176 18.22 1.90 7.73
N SER A 177 18.75 0.70 7.44
CA SER A 177 19.71 -0.01 8.29
C SER A 177 20.96 0.82 8.49
N LYS A 178 21.49 1.43 7.43
CA LYS A 178 22.70 2.25 7.46
C LYS A 178 22.48 3.53 8.25
N VAL A 179 21.35 4.20 8.07
CA VAL A 179 21.01 5.45 8.77
C VAL A 179 20.78 5.22 10.26
N LEU A 180 20.00 4.18 10.61
CA LEU A 180 19.68 3.85 12.01
C LEU A 180 20.82 3.13 12.74
N LYS A 181 21.83 2.65 12.02
CA LYS A 181 22.89 1.78 12.55
C LYS A 181 22.34 0.50 13.20
N ILE A 182 21.24 0.01 12.72
CA ILE A 182 20.58 -1.25 13.07
C ILE A 182 20.51 -2.10 11.83
N ASN A 183 21.13 -3.27 11.82
CA ASN A 183 21.07 -4.16 10.67
C ASN A 183 19.73 -4.89 10.63
N PHE A 184 18.77 -4.36 9.85
CA PHE A 184 17.42 -4.93 9.71
C PHE A 184 17.44 -6.34 9.11
N ILE A 185 18.41 -6.64 8.22
CA ILE A 185 18.51 -7.99 7.62
C ILE A 185 19.00 -9.00 8.67
N GLU A 186 20.02 -8.65 9.45
CA GLU A 186 20.48 -9.49 10.55
C GLU A 186 19.36 -9.73 11.57
N LEU A 187 18.64 -8.68 11.93
CA LEU A 187 17.51 -8.79 12.85
C LEU A 187 16.41 -9.69 12.29
N ALA A 188 16.06 -9.51 11.00
CA ALA A 188 15.10 -10.37 10.32
C ALA A 188 15.51 -11.85 10.34
N THR A 189 16.80 -12.13 10.10
CA THR A 189 17.33 -13.49 10.14
C THR A 189 17.25 -14.10 11.55
N LYS A 190 17.42 -13.29 12.60
CA LYS A 190 17.35 -13.77 13.99
C LYS A 190 15.93 -14.07 14.47
N VAL A 191 14.91 -13.43 13.91
CA VAL A 191 13.50 -13.63 14.34
C VAL A 191 12.79 -14.70 13.52
N MET A 192 13.34 -15.11 12.40
CA MET A 192 12.84 -16.21 11.55
C MET A 192 13.42 -17.55 11.99
#